data_0a884ff82c7e4da965c5ba2b4a470c1a
#
_entry.id   0a884ff82c7e4da965c5ba2b4a470c1a
#
_cell.length_a   1.000
_cell.length_b   1.000
_cell.length_c   1.000
_cell.angle_alpha   90.00
_cell.angle_beta   90.00
_cell.angle_gamma   90.00
#
_symmetry.space_group_name_H-M   'P 1'
#
loop_
_entity.id
_entity.type
_entity.pdbx_description
1 polymer ?
#
loop_
_entity_poly.entity_id
_entity_poly.type
_entity_poly.pdbx_seq_one_letter_code
_entity_poly.pdbx_strand_id
1 'polypeptide(L)'
;MVYHWHYPTPEGFSDMEMTGDGEFLTGLWFTGARGAGKHSGPWTEAFLPVFAETSQWLDLYFRGQQPGFVPKFQIQNLTPFRQEVLEILQAIPHGETMTYGQIARQIEKKQGLPQMSAQAVGGAVGWNPVCILIPCHRVLGANGSLTGYGGGIENKIALLKLEGHDVSKFKLPK
;
A
#
# COMPACT_ATOMS: atom_id res chain seq x y z
N MET A 1 1.37 14.89 18.51
CA MET A 1 0.81 13.68 19.13
C MET A 1 0.38 12.72 18.06
N VAL A 2 0.67 11.44 18.23
CA VAL A 2 0.27 10.39 17.28
C VAL A 2 -0.88 9.60 17.88
N TYR A 3 -1.97 9.49 17.12
CA TYR A 3 -3.14 8.72 17.50
C TYR A 3 -3.12 7.39 16.74
N HIS A 4 -3.75 6.38 17.33
CA HIS A 4 -3.74 5.02 16.81
C HIS A 4 -5.14 4.41 16.88
N TRP A 5 -5.45 3.58 15.91
CA TRP A 5 -6.68 2.79 15.89
C TRP A 5 -6.44 1.44 15.26
N HIS A 6 -7.09 0.41 15.78
CA HIS A 6 -7.02 -0.95 15.28
C HIS A 6 -8.25 -1.24 14.41
N TYR A 7 -8.03 -1.80 13.22
CA TYR A 7 -9.11 -2.15 12.30
C TYR A 7 -9.15 -3.67 12.13
N PRO A 8 -10.23 -4.34 12.59
CA PRO A 8 -10.40 -5.78 12.37
C PRO A 8 -10.83 -6.02 10.91
N THR A 9 -10.03 -6.77 10.17
CA THR A 9 -10.30 -7.10 8.77
C THR A 9 -11.22 -8.31 8.68
N PRO A 10 -11.81 -8.58 7.49
CA PRO A 10 -12.52 -9.84 7.24
C PRO A 10 -11.57 -11.03 7.32
N GLU A 11 -12.15 -12.22 7.48
CA GLU A 11 -11.40 -13.46 7.47
C GLU A 11 -10.56 -13.58 6.19
N GLY A 12 -9.35 -14.08 6.32
CA GLY A 12 -8.41 -14.24 5.21
C GLY A 12 -7.35 -13.16 5.15
N PHE A 13 -7.46 -12.11 5.98
CA PHE A 13 -6.49 -11.02 6.06
C PHE A 13 -5.98 -10.87 7.48
N SER A 14 -4.74 -10.42 7.62
CA SER A 14 -4.28 -9.90 8.92
C SER A 14 -5.05 -8.63 9.24
N ASP A 15 -5.28 -8.37 10.53
CA ASP A 15 -5.88 -7.10 10.93
C ASP A 15 -4.99 -5.93 10.51
N MET A 16 -5.54 -4.74 10.48
CA MET A 16 -4.81 -3.54 10.12
C MET A 16 -4.75 -2.56 11.29
N GLU A 17 -3.75 -1.73 11.25
CA GLU A 17 -3.57 -0.64 12.21
C GLU A 17 -3.40 0.66 11.46
N MET A 18 -3.84 1.75 12.06
CA MET A 18 -3.73 3.06 11.47
C MET A 18 -3.25 4.09 12.48
N THR A 19 -2.53 5.08 11.99
CA THR A 19 -2.09 6.23 12.78
C THR A 19 -2.55 7.52 12.12
N GLY A 20 -2.66 8.56 12.94
CA GLY A 20 -3.04 9.89 12.47
C GLY A 20 -2.49 10.96 13.39
N ASP A 21 -2.47 12.21 12.89
CA ASP A 21 -1.96 13.37 13.63
C ASP A 21 -3.07 14.22 14.25
N GLY A 22 -4.32 13.81 14.09
CA GLY A 22 -5.50 14.55 14.53
C GLY A 22 -6.35 15.05 13.36
N GLU A 23 -5.77 15.22 12.20
CA GLU A 23 -6.46 15.66 10.97
C GLU A 23 -6.25 14.67 9.84
N PHE A 24 -5.02 14.22 9.61
CA PHE A 24 -4.65 13.35 8.50
C PHE A 24 -4.34 11.94 8.98
N LEU A 25 -4.62 10.97 8.11
CA LEU A 25 -4.09 9.62 8.25
C LEU A 25 -2.59 9.67 7.91
N THR A 26 -1.75 9.12 8.78
CA THR A 26 -0.30 9.13 8.57
C THR A 26 0.28 7.73 8.36
N GLY A 27 -0.49 6.69 8.66
CA GLY A 27 -0.07 5.31 8.43
C GLY A 27 -1.25 4.37 8.37
N LEU A 28 -1.10 3.31 7.59
CA LEU A 28 -2.07 2.21 7.49
C LEU A 28 -1.30 0.96 7.08
N TRP A 29 -1.27 -0.07 7.93
CA TRP A 29 -0.47 -1.27 7.68
C TRP A 29 -1.13 -2.51 8.27
N PHE A 30 -0.76 -3.69 7.74
CA PHE A 30 -1.19 -4.96 8.32
C PHE A 30 -0.41 -5.25 9.60
N THR A 31 -1.10 -5.71 10.63
CA THR A 31 -0.48 -6.10 11.90
C THR A 31 0.58 -7.18 11.64
N GLY A 32 1.76 -7.01 12.24
CA GLY A 32 2.88 -7.93 12.07
C GLY A 32 3.63 -7.78 10.75
N ALA A 33 3.31 -6.77 9.95
CA ALA A 33 3.98 -6.54 8.68
C ALA A 33 5.45 -6.17 8.87
N ARG A 34 6.28 -6.52 7.88
CA ARG A 34 7.66 -6.09 7.83
C ARG A 34 7.71 -4.56 7.75
N GLY A 35 8.51 -3.94 8.60
CA GLY A 35 8.60 -2.49 8.67
C GLY A 35 7.53 -1.84 9.54
N ALA A 36 6.69 -2.61 10.22
CA ALA A 36 5.71 -2.07 11.16
C ALA A 36 6.37 -1.23 12.25
N GLY A 37 7.65 -1.50 12.56
CA GLY A 37 8.41 -0.72 13.55
C GLY A 37 8.59 0.75 13.20
N LYS A 38 8.47 1.13 11.93
CA LYS A 38 8.52 2.55 11.54
C LYS A 38 7.30 3.34 12.01
N HIS A 39 6.26 2.64 12.42
CA HIS A 39 5.05 3.23 12.99
C HIS A 39 4.97 3.03 14.50
N SER A 40 6.10 2.73 15.15
CA SER A 40 6.11 2.47 16.59
C SER A 40 5.69 3.69 17.40
N GLY A 41 5.10 3.39 18.58
CA GLY A 41 4.61 4.43 19.48
C GLY A 41 5.69 5.33 20.07
N PRO A 42 5.31 6.18 21.02
CA PRO A 42 4.05 6.09 21.76
C PRO A 42 2.84 6.61 20.98
N TRP A 43 1.73 5.94 21.17
CA TRP A 43 0.46 6.31 20.54
C TRP A 43 -0.60 6.62 21.59
N THR A 44 -1.56 7.47 21.22
CA THR A 44 -2.76 7.69 21.99
C THR A 44 -3.93 7.03 21.27
N GLU A 45 -4.61 6.10 21.92
CA GLU A 45 -5.79 5.46 21.35
C GLU A 45 -6.95 6.44 21.28
N ALA A 46 -7.48 6.66 20.08
CA ALA A 46 -8.63 7.53 19.87
C ALA A 46 -9.25 7.23 18.52
N PHE A 47 -10.58 7.25 18.45
CA PHE A 47 -11.30 7.06 17.20
C PHE A 47 -11.55 8.42 16.55
N LEU A 48 -10.58 8.88 15.77
CA LEU A 48 -10.65 10.17 15.08
C LEU A 48 -11.59 10.13 13.88
N PRO A 49 -12.14 11.28 13.45
CA PRO A 49 -12.94 11.33 12.22
C PRO A 49 -12.25 10.72 11.00
N VAL A 50 -10.94 10.94 10.84
CA VAL A 50 -10.21 10.35 9.72
C VAL A 50 -10.11 8.82 9.84
N PHE A 51 -10.11 8.28 11.07
CA PHE A 51 -10.12 6.82 11.27
C PHE A 51 -11.49 6.25 10.93
N ALA A 52 -12.57 6.96 11.26
CA ALA A 52 -13.92 6.55 10.88
C ALA A 52 -14.06 6.52 9.35
N GLU A 53 -13.58 7.55 8.67
CA GLU A 53 -13.60 7.64 7.21
C GLU A 53 -12.76 6.53 6.57
N THR A 54 -11.56 6.27 7.10
CA THR A 54 -10.69 5.21 6.62
C THR A 54 -11.34 3.84 6.83
N SER A 55 -11.97 3.63 7.99
CA SER A 55 -12.67 2.37 8.27
C SER A 55 -13.84 2.14 7.32
N GLN A 56 -14.62 3.17 7.00
CA GLN A 56 -15.68 3.09 5.99
C GLN A 56 -15.12 2.74 4.61
N TRP A 57 -14.01 3.37 4.24
CA TRP A 57 -13.33 3.08 2.98
C TRP A 57 -12.89 1.61 2.91
N LEU A 58 -12.30 1.12 3.98
CA LEU A 58 -11.85 -0.28 4.07
C LEU A 58 -13.03 -1.24 4.05
N ASP A 59 -14.13 -0.93 4.75
CA ASP A 59 -15.33 -1.76 4.74
C ASP A 59 -15.86 -1.95 3.31
N LEU A 60 -15.92 -0.87 2.54
CA LEU A 60 -16.37 -0.92 1.15
C LEU A 60 -15.37 -1.70 0.29
N TYR A 61 -14.09 -1.43 0.45
CA TYR A 61 -13.04 -2.09 -0.30
C TYR A 61 -13.06 -3.61 -0.09
N PHE A 62 -13.14 -4.05 1.18
CA PHE A 62 -13.15 -5.48 1.51
C PHE A 62 -14.43 -6.19 1.08
N ARG A 63 -15.47 -5.46 0.74
CA ARG A 63 -16.67 -6.01 0.10
C ARG A 63 -16.56 -6.09 -1.41
N GLY A 64 -15.40 -5.76 -1.97
CA GLY A 64 -15.17 -5.78 -3.41
C GLY A 64 -15.62 -4.53 -4.14
N GLN A 65 -15.99 -3.48 -3.42
CA GLN A 65 -16.44 -2.22 -4.01
C GLN A 65 -15.27 -1.26 -4.19
N GLN A 66 -15.44 -0.30 -5.09
CA GLN A 66 -14.48 0.78 -5.29
C GLN A 66 -15.05 2.04 -4.64
N PRO A 67 -14.54 2.45 -3.48
CA PRO A 67 -15.06 3.63 -2.80
C PRO A 67 -14.89 4.90 -3.67
N GLY A 68 -15.90 5.76 -3.65
CA GLY A 68 -15.88 7.00 -4.43
C GLY A 68 -15.22 8.16 -3.70
N PHE A 69 -14.50 7.91 -2.62
CA PHE A 69 -13.80 8.92 -1.84
C PHE A 69 -12.46 8.37 -1.39
N VAL A 70 -11.55 9.25 -0.95
CA VAL A 70 -10.25 8.86 -0.39
C VAL A 70 -10.06 9.60 0.92
N PRO A 71 -9.78 8.89 2.03
CA PRO A 71 -9.44 9.54 3.29
C PRO A 71 -8.22 10.46 3.13
N LYS A 72 -8.22 11.57 3.85
CA LYS A 72 -7.08 12.49 3.81
C LYS A 72 -5.88 11.84 4.46
N PHE A 73 -4.77 11.74 3.74
CA PHE A 73 -3.53 11.25 4.31
C PHE A 73 -2.38 12.22 4.04
N GLN A 74 -1.42 12.21 4.93
CA GLN A 74 -0.18 12.99 4.80
C GLN A 74 0.99 12.08 5.12
N ILE A 75 1.93 11.99 4.19
CA ILE A 75 3.07 11.10 4.31
C ILE A 75 4.27 11.90 4.80
N GLN A 76 4.88 11.44 5.90
CA GLN A 76 6.08 12.03 6.45
C GLN A 76 7.33 11.43 5.80
N ASN A 77 8.43 12.17 5.82
CA ASN A 77 9.72 11.74 5.27
C ASN A 77 9.66 11.38 3.78
N LEU A 78 8.83 12.10 3.04
CA LEU A 78 8.62 11.89 1.63
C LEU A 78 9.74 12.54 0.82
N THR A 79 10.57 11.72 0.17
CA THR A 79 11.59 12.23 -0.75
C THR A 79 10.97 12.42 -2.14
N PRO A 80 11.59 13.25 -3.03
CA PRO A 80 11.07 13.42 -4.38
C PRO A 80 10.91 12.09 -5.14
N PHE A 81 11.86 11.18 -4.98
CA PHE A 81 11.77 9.86 -5.62
C PHE A 81 10.60 9.03 -5.08
N ARG A 82 10.45 8.99 -3.75
CA ARG A 82 9.33 8.28 -3.12
C ARG A 82 7.99 8.87 -3.58
N GLN A 83 7.90 10.20 -3.61
CA GLN A 83 6.69 10.87 -4.07
C GLN A 83 6.32 10.45 -5.48
N GLU A 84 7.29 10.42 -6.38
CA GLU A 84 7.06 10.03 -7.75
C GLU A 84 6.58 8.59 -7.88
N VAL A 85 7.22 7.66 -7.16
CA VAL A 85 6.81 6.26 -7.15
C VAL A 85 5.38 6.12 -6.60
N LEU A 86 5.08 6.78 -5.46
CA LEU A 86 3.75 6.68 -4.86
C LEU A 86 2.67 7.28 -5.75
N GLU A 87 2.96 8.34 -6.52
CA GLU A 87 2.02 8.89 -7.48
C GLU A 87 1.71 7.90 -8.60
N ILE A 88 2.72 7.17 -9.09
CA ILE A 88 2.52 6.12 -10.09
C ILE A 88 1.65 5.02 -9.52
N LEU A 89 1.90 4.59 -8.27
CA LEU A 89 1.08 3.57 -7.62
C LEU A 89 -0.39 3.97 -7.53
N GLN A 90 -0.64 5.22 -7.17
CA GLN A 90 -2.01 5.72 -7.02
C GLN A 90 -2.75 5.73 -8.36
N ALA A 91 -2.03 5.76 -9.47
CA ALA A 91 -2.62 5.73 -10.80
C ALA A 91 -2.91 4.31 -11.31
N ILE A 92 -2.47 3.25 -10.61
CA ILE A 92 -2.77 1.88 -11.00
C ILE A 92 -4.24 1.58 -10.65
N PRO A 93 -5.10 1.33 -11.66
CA PRO A 93 -6.51 1.11 -11.38
C PRO A 93 -6.78 -0.18 -10.61
N HIS A 94 -7.90 -0.20 -9.91
CA HIS A 94 -8.42 -1.41 -9.29
C HIS A 94 -8.55 -2.52 -10.34
N GLY A 95 -8.06 -3.71 -10.03
CA GLY A 95 -8.09 -4.83 -10.96
C GLY A 95 -6.94 -4.89 -11.95
N GLU A 96 -5.99 -3.95 -11.88
CA GLU A 96 -4.81 -3.93 -12.75
C GLU A 96 -3.53 -4.04 -11.95
N THR A 97 -2.44 -4.39 -12.60
CA THR A 97 -1.13 -4.52 -11.99
C THR A 97 -0.06 -3.86 -12.86
N MET A 98 1.06 -3.52 -12.23
CA MET A 98 2.29 -3.09 -12.93
C MET A 98 3.46 -3.86 -12.37
N THR A 99 4.52 -4.00 -13.16
CA THR A 99 5.78 -4.55 -12.67
C THR A 99 6.70 -3.44 -12.17
N TYR A 100 7.66 -3.79 -11.31
CA TYR A 100 8.70 -2.84 -10.88
C TYR A 100 9.45 -2.26 -12.09
N GLY A 101 9.72 -3.10 -13.10
CA GLY A 101 10.38 -2.67 -14.33
C GLY A 101 9.56 -1.65 -15.11
N GLN A 102 8.25 -1.83 -15.19
CA GLN A 102 7.37 -0.87 -15.87
C GLN A 102 7.36 0.48 -15.15
N ILE A 103 7.35 0.48 -13.83
CA ILE A 103 7.45 1.72 -13.06
C ILE A 103 8.79 2.39 -13.31
N ALA A 104 9.88 1.63 -13.29
CA ALA A 104 11.22 2.15 -13.59
C ALA A 104 11.27 2.81 -14.97
N ARG A 105 10.65 2.17 -15.98
CA ARG A 105 10.60 2.74 -17.34
C ARG A 105 9.84 4.04 -17.42
N GLN A 106 8.73 4.16 -16.67
CA GLN A 106 7.98 5.42 -16.61
C GLN A 106 8.80 6.55 -16.01
N ILE A 107 9.56 6.27 -14.95
CA ILE A 107 10.42 7.28 -14.32
C ILE A 107 11.55 7.69 -15.24
N GLU A 108 12.20 6.73 -15.90
CA GLU A 108 13.25 7.01 -16.89
C GLU A 108 12.75 7.97 -17.98
N LYS A 109 11.60 7.67 -18.54
CA LYS A 109 11.02 8.46 -19.61
C LYS A 109 10.67 9.87 -19.14
N LYS A 110 10.07 9.98 -17.97
CA LYS A 110 9.64 11.26 -17.42
C LYS A 110 10.81 12.17 -17.06
N GLN A 111 11.90 11.61 -16.52
CA GLN A 111 13.05 12.35 -16.05
C GLN A 111 14.19 12.41 -17.08
N GLY A 112 14.05 11.72 -18.20
CA GLY A 112 15.13 11.67 -19.21
C GLY A 112 16.35 10.91 -18.75
N LEU A 113 16.20 9.97 -17.83
CA LEU A 113 17.30 9.16 -17.32
C LEU A 113 17.61 8.00 -18.26
N PRO A 114 18.90 7.64 -18.41
CA PRO A 114 19.27 6.52 -19.28
C PRO A 114 18.86 5.16 -18.70
N GLN A 115 18.80 5.05 -17.37
CA GLN A 115 18.47 3.79 -16.72
C GLN A 115 18.01 4.03 -15.28
N MET A 116 16.98 3.30 -14.86
CA MET A 116 16.49 3.30 -13.49
C MET A 116 16.42 1.87 -12.99
N SER A 117 16.94 1.64 -11.78
CA SER A 117 16.95 0.32 -11.16
C SER A 117 15.55 -0.09 -10.69
N ALA A 118 15.12 -1.29 -11.08
CA ALA A 118 13.89 -1.90 -10.54
C ALA A 118 14.01 -2.12 -9.03
N GLN A 119 15.22 -2.37 -8.53
CA GLN A 119 15.48 -2.54 -7.11
C GLN A 119 15.24 -1.23 -6.34
N ALA A 120 15.67 -0.09 -6.89
CA ALA A 120 15.41 1.21 -6.28
C ALA A 120 13.90 1.50 -6.20
N VAL A 121 13.18 1.18 -7.26
CA VAL A 121 11.71 1.28 -7.29
C VAL A 121 11.10 0.38 -6.23
N GLY A 122 11.58 -0.86 -6.13
CA GLY A 122 11.11 -1.83 -5.12
C GLY A 122 11.28 -1.31 -3.71
N GLY A 123 12.38 -0.64 -3.41
CA GLY A 123 12.62 -0.02 -2.11
C GLY A 123 11.59 1.07 -1.80
N ALA A 124 11.27 1.91 -2.78
CA ALA A 124 10.28 2.98 -2.61
C ALA A 124 8.87 2.42 -2.49
N VAL A 125 8.52 1.39 -3.26
CA VAL A 125 7.22 0.71 -3.18
C VAL A 125 7.05 0.08 -1.79
N GLY A 126 8.07 -0.62 -1.31
CA GLY A 126 8.03 -1.28 0.01
C GLY A 126 8.04 -0.29 1.18
N TRP A 127 8.45 0.95 0.94
CA TRP A 127 8.44 1.99 1.96
C TRP A 127 7.04 2.56 2.19
N ASN A 128 6.09 2.37 1.29
CA ASN A 128 4.75 2.93 1.35
C ASN A 128 4.13 2.79 2.76
N PRO A 129 3.84 3.91 3.45
CA PRO A 129 3.30 3.86 4.81
C PRO A 129 1.78 3.72 4.87
N VAL A 130 1.08 3.79 3.73
CA VAL A 130 -0.38 3.79 3.67
C VAL A 130 -0.84 2.70 2.72
N CYS A 131 -0.79 1.45 3.19
CA CYS A 131 -1.15 0.29 2.39
C CYS A 131 -2.61 0.33 1.92
N ILE A 132 -2.88 -0.24 0.78
CA ILE A 132 -4.20 -0.33 0.13
C ILE A 132 -4.67 1.00 -0.43
N LEU A 133 -4.69 2.09 0.34
CA LEU A 133 -5.03 3.42 -0.18
C LEU A 133 -4.04 3.82 -1.27
N ILE A 134 -2.76 3.55 -1.04
CA ILE A 134 -1.75 3.60 -2.09
C ILE A 134 -1.44 2.14 -2.42
N PRO A 135 -1.84 1.65 -3.60
CA PRO A 135 -1.95 0.21 -3.86
C PRO A 135 -0.62 -0.45 -4.22
N CYS A 136 0.32 -0.50 -3.29
CA CYS A 136 1.60 -1.17 -3.50
C CYS A 136 1.45 -2.68 -3.75
N HIS A 137 0.33 -3.28 -3.33
CA HIS A 137 0.04 -4.69 -3.62
C HIS A 137 -0.21 -4.96 -5.11
N ARG A 138 -0.46 -3.93 -5.93
CA ARG A 138 -0.65 -4.06 -7.38
C ARG A 138 0.65 -4.09 -8.15
N VAL A 139 1.80 -4.10 -7.47
CA VAL A 139 3.11 -4.16 -8.12
C VAL A 139 3.66 -5.57 -8.01
N LEU A 140 4.07 -6.11 -9.15
CA LEU A 140 4.59 -7.48 -9.27
C LEU A 140 6.03 -7.45 -9.78
N GLY A 141 6.76 -8.51 -9.49
CA GLY A 141 8.04 -8.76 -10.15
C GLY A 141 7.85 -9.22 -11.59
N ALA A 142 8.94 -9.43 -12.30
CA ALA A 142 8.91 -9.89 -13.67
C ALA A 142 8.14 -11.22 -13.77
N ASN A 143 7.41 -11.39 -14.85
CA ASN A 143 6.63 -12.61 -15.15
C ASN A 143 5.59 -12.94 -14.07
N GLY A 144 5.03 -11.93 -13.41
CA GLY A 144 3.99 -12.12 -12.40
C GLY A 144 4.49 -12.63 -11.06
N SER A 145 5.77 -12.42 -10.73
CA SER A 145 6.33 -12.84 -9.45
C SER A 145 5.77 -12.01 -8.30
N LEU A 146 5.31 -12.71 -7.25
CA LEU A 146 4.73 -12.09 -6.04
C LEU A 146 5.84 -11.77 -5.03
N THR A 147 6.77 -10.90 -5.38
CA THR A 147 7.90 -10.57 -4.52
C THR A 147 7.71 -9.23 -3.82
N GLY A 148 8.40 -9.08 -2.69
CA GLY A 148 8.68 -7.77 -2.10
C GLY A 148 7.55 -7.08 -1.35
N TYR A 149 6.46 -7.76 -1.02
CA TYR A 149 5.36 -7.11 -0.30
C TYR A 149 5.61 -7.12 1.22
N GLY A 150 5.82 -5.93 1.81
CA GLY A 150 6.05 -5.78 3.24
C GLY A 150 4.87 -6.18 4.12
N GLY A 151 3.65 -6.10 3.61
CA GLY A 151 2.43 -6.50 4.31
C GLY A 151 2.21 -8.01 4.41
N GLY A 152 3.10 -8.81 3.83
CA GLY A 152 3.00 -10.27 3.82
C GLY A 152 2.42 -10.79 2.52
N ILE A 153 3.05 -11.83 1.98
CA ILE A 153 2.66 -12.38 0.68
C ILE A 153 1.22 -12.93 0.68
N GLU A 154 0.79 -13.49 1.80
CA GLU A 154 -0.58 -14.02 1.93
C GLU A 154 -1.61 -12.90 1.82
N ASN A 155 -1.34 -11.76 2.45
CA ASN A 155 -2.20 -10.57 2.32
C ASN A 155 -2.20 -10.05 0.89
N LYS A 156 -1.05 -10.02 0.23
CA LYS A 156 -0.94 -9.59 -1.16
C LYS A 156 -1.79 -10.46 -2.08
N ILE A 157 -1.68 -11.78 -1.94
CA ILE A 157 -2.46 -12.73 -2.72
C ILE A 157 -3.96 -12.51 -2.48
N ALA A 158 -4.37 -12.36 -1.22
CA ALA A 158 -5.76 -12.14 -0.86
C ALA A 158 -6.30 -10.83 -1.43
N LEU A 159 -5.49 -9.77 -1.43
CA LEU A 159 -5.88 -8.47 -2.00
C LEU A 159 -6.05 -8.57 -3.52
N LEU A 160 -5.11 -9.22 -4.21
CA LEU A 160 -5.20 -9.40 -5.66
C LEU A 160 -6.42 -10.25 -6.04
N LYS A 161 -6.69 -11.30 -5.28
CA LYS A 161 -7.87 -12.14 -5.48
C LYS A 161 -9.16 -11.34 -5.27
N LEU A 162 -9.20 -10.52 -4.23
CA LEU A 162 -10.33 -9.64 -3.95
C LEU A 162 -10.59 -8.68 -5.12
N GLU A 163 -9.53 -8.20 -5.78
CA GLU A 163 -9.63 -7.30 -6.93
C GLU A 163 -9.92 -8.02 -8.24
N GLY A 164 -10.19 -9.33 -8.20
CA GLY A 164 -10.66 -10.08 -9.37
C GLY A 164 -9.57 -10.82 -10.13
N HIS A 165 -8.33 -10.87 -9.61
CA HIS A 165 -7.26 -11.59 -10.29
C HIS A 165 -7.33 -13.09 -10.08
N ASP A 166 -6.95 -13.83 -11.11
CA ASP A 166 -6.71 -15.27 -11.01
C ASP A 166 -5.29 -15.45 -10.46
N VAL A 167 -5.19 -15.65 -9.14
CA VAL A 167 -3.90 -15.71 -8.45
C VAL A 167 -3.08 -16.94 -8.82
N SER A 168 -3.68 -17.94 -9.45
CA SER A 168 -2.93 -19.10 -9.94
C SER A 168 -1.94 -18.75 -11.06
N LYS A 169 -2.14 -17.62 -11.72
CA LYS A 169 -1.25 -17.14 -12.79
C LYS A 169 -0.01 -16.43 -12.25
N PHE A 170 0.02 -16.12 -10.98
CA PHE A 170 1.16 -15.45 -10.36
C PHE A 170 2.13 -16.47 -9.80
N LYS A 171 3.41 -16.08 -9.71
CA LYS A 171 4.47 -16.95 -9.22
C LYS A 171 4.86 -16.58 -7.80
N LEU A 172 4.92 -17.58 -6.92
CA LEU A 172 5.43 -17.37 -5.57
C LEU A 172 6.93 -17.08 -5.62
N PRO A 173 7.46 -16.29 -4.68
CA PRO A 173 8.89 -16.07 -4.58
C PRO A 173 9.58 -17.38 -4.23
N LYS A 174 10.77 -17.56 -4.78
CA LYS A 174 11.60 -18.73 -4.46
C LYS A 174 12.24 -18.58 -3.08
#